data_c308ce6a70122972bf0c076c3a486eea
#
_entry.id   c308ce6a70122972bf0c076c3a486eea
#
_cell.length_a   1.000
_cell.length_b   1.000
_cell.length_c   1.000
_cell.angle_alpha   90.00
_cell.angle_beta   90.00
_cell.angle_gamma   90.00
#
_symmetry.space_group_name_H-M   'P 1'
#
loop_
_entity.id
_entity.type
_entity.pdbx_description
1 polymer ?
#
loop_
_entity_poly.entity_id
_entity_poly.type
_entity_poly.pdbx_seq_one_letter_code
_entity_poly.pdbx_strand_id
1 'polypeptide(L)'
;MITIPRDRSCPIYALGLVLVAPEVDVSKYESYFKNRLSKMIGGQYFVHTGNLVRNEDPYKGMLREDRQKLFWALAFYAFKIPVSFAVISCRKESADRVVLLSRMTRRLNSWAVEHLEYLKSYDEVEFYYDYGQAEIAPLIVDVFSDLGIQVRFMKRRQQESTLLQVADLLCEYALLQFKYDQGNFTHGEEAFFGLRGKLKKDLLVPIKKKLL
;
A
#
# COMPACT_ATOMS: atom_id res chain seq x y z
N MET A 1 4.37 2.86 -1.35
CA MET A 1 4.60 3.55 -0.07
C MET A 1 5.27 2.60 0.88
N ILE A 2 6.43 2.94 1.42
CA ILE A 2 6.98 2.22 2.57
C ILE A 2 6.40 2.90 3.80
N THR A 3 5.46 2.26 4.45
CA THR A 3 5.15 2.64 5.81
C THR A 3 6.24 2.04 6.69
N ILE A 4 7.18 2.88 7.15
CA ILE A 4 8.05 2.53 8.25
C ILE A 4 7.20 2.74 9.50
N PRO A 5 6.60 1.73 10.11
CA PRO A 5 5.95 1.93 11.37
C PRO A 5 7.05 2.31 12.36
N ARG A 6 6.97 3.50 12.92
CA ARG A 6 7.75 3.86 14.12
C ARG A 6 7.38 2.97 15.29
N ASP A 7 6.33 2.17 15.13
CA ASP A 7 5.80 1.25 16.10
C ASP A 7 6.65 -0.04 16.14
N ARG A 8 7.28 -0.29 17.29
CA ARG A 8 8.02 -1.52 17.58
C ARG A 8 7.14 -2.78 17.51
N SER A 9 5.81 -2.62 17.49
CA SER A 9 4.84 -3.72 17.45
C SER A 9 4.56 -4.25 16.04
N CYS A 10 4.91 -3.52 14.97
CA CYS A 10 4.68 -4.00 13.62
C CYS A 10 5.76 -5.02 13.20
N PRO A 11 5.38 -6.29 12.96
CA PRO A 11 6.32 -7.39 12.76
C PRO A 11 6.96 -7.42 11.37
N ILE A 12 6.49 -6.58 10.44
CA ILE A 12 6.97 -6.55 9.07
C ILE A 12 7.26 -5.13 8.59
N TYR A 13 8.12 -5.06 7.59
CA TYR A 13 8.28 -3.93 6.69
C TYR A 13 7.58 -4.24 5.37
N ALA A 14 6.86 -3.27 4.80
CA ALA A 14 6.17 -3.47 3.54
C ALA A 14 6.30 -2.25 2.61
N LEU A 15 6.44 -2.54 1.32
CA LEU A 15 6.35 -1.63 0.21
C LEU A 15 5.18 -2.06 -0.66
N GLY A 16 4.17 -1.22 -0.78
CA GLY A 16 3.05 -1.41 -1.70
C GLY A 16 3.30 -0.64 -2.99
N LEU A 17 3.22 -1.31 -4.12
CA LEU A 17 3.35 -0.72 -5.46
C LEU A 17 2.01 -0.83 -6.20
N VAL A 18 1.59 0.26 -6.81
CA VAL A 18 0.46 0.31 -7.76
C VAL A 18 1.07 0.53 -9.14
N LEU A 19 0.90 -0.43 -10.03
CA LEU A 19 1.50 -0.45 -11.36
C LEU A 19 0.45 -0.04 -12.38
N VAL A 20 0.67 1.12 -12.98
CA VAL A 20 -0.26 1.74 -13.94
C VAL A 20 0.42 1.80 -15.30
N ALA A 21 -0.13 1.10 -16.29
CA ALA A 21 0.35 1.21 -17.66
C ALA A 21 -0.08 2.56 -18.27
N PRO A 22 0.70 3.13 -19.21
CA PRO A 22 0.45 4.48 -19.77
C PRO A 22 -0.94 4.67 -20.39
N GLU A 23 -1.52 3.60 -20.95
CA GLU A 23 -2.84 3.61 -21.59
C GLU A 23 -4.00 3.55 -20.59
N VAL A 24 -3.72 3.34 -19.31
CA VAL A 24 -4.74 3.18 -18.27
C VAL A 24 -5.17 4.53 -17.72
N ASP A 25 -6.40 4.94 -18.00
CA ASP A 25 -7.02 6.11 -17.38
C ASP A 25 -7.81 5.70 -16.12
N VAL A 26 -7.33 6.16 -14.97
CA VAL A 26 -7.98 5.93 -13.66
C VAL A 26 -8.87 7.09 -13.22
N SER A 27 -8.92 8.19 -13.94
CA SER A 27 -9.57 9.46 -13.55
C SER A 27 -11.07 9.30 -13.23
N LYS A 28 -11.79 8.53 -14.03
CA LYS A 28 -13.22 8.24 -13.81
C LYS A 28 -13.46 7.45 -12.50
N TYR A 29 -12.58 6.51 -12.19
CA TYR A 29 -12.68 5.73 -10.94
C TYR A 29 -12.34 6.59 -9.72
N GLU A 30 -11.34 7.47 -9.86
CA GLU A 30 -10.96 8.42 -8.81
C GLU A 30 -12.07 9.43 -8.52
N SER A 31 -12.69 9.98 -9.57
CA SER A 31 -13.83 10.89 -9.45
C SER A 31 -15.02 10.21 -8.75
N TYR A 32 -15.33 8.97 -9.13
CA TYR A 32 -16.37 8.19 -8.45
C TYR A 32 -16.06 7.95 -6.97
N PHE A 33 -14.82 7.58 -6.66
CA PHE A 33 -14.36 7.36 -5.29
C PHE A 33 -14.49 8.62 -4.43
N LYS A 34 -13.98 9.77 -4.91
CA LYS A 34 -14.06 11.07 -4.23
C LYS A 34 -15.51 11.49 -3.98
N ASN A 35 -16.37 11.36 -5.00
CA ASN A 35 -17.80 11.65 -4.87
C ASN A 35 -18.51 10.73 -3.85
N ARG A 36 -18.12 9.46 -3.82
CA ARG A 36 -18.67 8.51 -2.84
C ARG A 36 -18.26 8.89 -1.43
N LEU A 37 -16.99 9.21 -1.19
CA LEU A 37 -16.51 9.62 0.12
C LEU A 37 -17.23 10.88 0.63
N SER A 38 -17.37 11.92 -0.21
CA SER A 38 -18.02 13.17 0.18
C SER A 38 -19.49 12.96 0.58
N LYS A 39 -20.20 12.02 -0.07
CA LYS A 39 -21.58 11.67 0.27
C LYS A 39 -21.70 10.83 1.54
N MET A 40 -20.69 10.02 1.87
CA MET A 40 -20.75 9.10 3.02
C MET A 40 -20.46 9.79 4.35
N ILE A 41 -19.52 10.74 4.38
CA ILE A 41 -18.98 11.25 5.64
C ILE A 41 -19.00 12.79 5.70
N GLY A 42 -19.30 13.45 4.59
CA GLY A 42 -19.32 14.93 4.48
C GLY A 42 -17.92 15.53 4.60
N GLY A 43 -17.33 15.99 3.50
CA GLY A 43 -16.02 16.63 3.47
C GLY A 43 -14.98 15.93 2.58
N GLN A 44 -13.79 16.50 2.53
CA GLN A 44 -12.65 15.88 1.85
C GLN A 44 -11.88 15.01 2.84
N TYR A 45 -11.87 13.71 2.58
CA TYR A 45 -11.07 12.77 3.35
C TYR A 45 -10.00 12.14 2.47
N PHE A 46 -8.80 12.04 3.01
CA PHE A 46 -7.80 11.10 2.51
C PHE A 46 -7.80 9.86 3.44
N VAL A 47 -7.43 8.73 2.91
CA VAL A 47 -7.44 7.47 3.66
C VAL A 47 -6.00 7.04 3.94
N HIS A 48 -5.63 7.04 5.22
CA HIS A 48 -4.41 6.43 5.73
C HIS A 48 -4.80 5.16 6.48
N THR A 49 -4.65 4.02 5.83
CA THR A 49 -5.28 2.76 6.26
C THR A 49 -4.83 2.28 7.63
N GLY A 50 -3.53 2.31 7.90
CA GLY A 50 -3.00 1.90 9.19
C GLY A 50 -3.53 2.73 10.36
N ASN A 51 -3.51 4.06 10.23
CA ASN A 51 -4.02 4.96 11.26
C ASN A 51 -5.52 4.80 11.47
N LEU A 52 -6.23 4.54 10.38
CA LEU A 52 -7.68 4.33 10.37
C LEU A 52 -8.07 3.05 11.13
N VAL A 53 -7.34 1.96 10.91
CA VAL A 53 -7.54 0.69 11.62
C VAL A 53 -7.21 0.84 13.11
N ARG A 54 -6.08 1.46 13.43
CA ARG A 54 -5.59 1.64 14.80
C ARG A 54 -6.26 2.78 15.59
N ASN A 55 -7.18 3.54 14.96
CA ASN A 55 -7.83 4.71 15.57
C ASN A 55 -6.82 5.80 16.01
N GLU A 56 -5.85 6.08 15.15
CA GLU A 56 -4.82 7.10 15.33
C GLU A 56 -5.18 8.38 14.56
N ASP A 57 -4.48 9.47 14.84
CA ASP A 57 -4.67 10.72 14.12
C ASP A 57 -4.50 10.56 12.60
N PRO A 58 -5.34 11.16 11.79
CA PRO A 58 -6.40 12.13 12.07
C PRO A 58 -7.80 11.52 12.39
N TYR A 59 -7.92 10.22 12.60
CA TYR A 59 -9.20 9.49 12.79
C TYR A 59 -9.55 9.27 14.24
N LYS A 60 -8.71 9.73 15.18
CA LYS A 60 -8.94 9.60 16.61
C LYS A 60 -10.28 10.24 17.01
N GLY A 61 -11.13 9.45 17.65
CA GLY A 61 -12.48 9.89 18.04
C GLY A 61 -13.57 9.71 16.97
N MET A 62 -13.20 9.31 15.74
CA MET A 62 -14.18 8.92 14.73
C MET A 62 -14.81 7.57 15.09
N LEU A 63 -16.14 7.45 14.88
CA LEU A 63 -16.84 6.19 15.10
C LEU A 63 -16.22 5.06 14.27
N ARG A 64 -16.17 3.85 14.83
CA ARG A 64 -15.58 2.70 14.15
C ARG A 64 -16.28 2.41 12.82
N GLU A 65 -17.56 2.53 12.77
CA GLU A 65 -18.39 2.32 11.57
C GLU A 65 -18.01 3.30 10.44
N ASP A 66 -17.70 4.54 10.77
CA ASP A 66 -17.28 5.55 9.78
C ASP A 66 -15.85 5.28 9.30
N ARG A 67 -14.96 4.88 10.21
CA ARG A 67 -13.62 4.43 9.85
C ARG A 67 -13.66 3.20 8.92
N GLN A 68 -14.54 2.24 9.20
CA GLN A 68 -14.78 1.08 8.34
C GLN A 68 -15.30 1.49 6.96
N LYS A 69 -16.25 2.43 6.88
CA LYS A 69 -16.75 2.95 5.59
C LYS A 69 -15.63 3.54 4.74
N LEU A 70 -14.73 4.34 5.34
CA LEU A 70 -13.56 4.90 4.65
C LEU A 70 -12.64 3.81 4.12
N PHE A 71 -12.29 2.85 4.98
CA PHE A 71 -11.43 1.72 4.63
C PHE A 71 -11.99 0.93 3.45
N TRP A 72 -13.24 0.50 3.57
CA TRP A 72 -13.89 -0.31 2.53
C TRP A 72 -14.15 0.47 1.25
N ALA A 73 -14.36 1.79 1.31
CA ALA A 73 -14.46 2.62 0.12
C ALA A 73 -13.16 2.62 -0.68
N LEU A 74 -12.00 2.75 -0.01
CA LEU A 74 -10.69 2.68 -0.65
C LEU A 74 -10.39 1.26 -1.17
N ALA A 75 -10.67 0.23 -0.38
CA ALA A 75 -10.49 -1.16 -0.81
C ALA A 75 -11.33 -1.47 -2.07
N PHE A 76 -12.59 -1.04 -2.07
CA PHE A 76 -13.46 -1.20 -3.23
C PHE A 76 -12.95 -0.44 -4.47
N TYR A 77 -12.44 0.77 -4.30
CA TYR A 77 -11.77 1.51 -5.37
C TYR A 77 -10.58 0.71 -5.92
N ALA A 78 -9.70 0.21 -5.04
CA ALA A 78 -8.54 -0.59 -5.43
C ALA A 78 -8.92 -1.86 -6.21
N PHE A 79 -10.05 -2.50 -5.88
CA PHE A 79 -10.53 -3.67 -6.64
C PHE A 79 -11.02 -3.32 -8.04
N LYS A 80 -11.55 -2.10 -8.24
CA LYS A 80 -12.19 -1.69 -9.50
C LYS A 80 -11.25 -1.05 -10.50
N ILE A 81 -10.18 -0.39 -10.07
CA ILE A 81 -9.23 0.23 -10.99
C ILE A 81 -8.50 -0.85 -11.82
N PRO A 82 -8.29 -0.61 -13.14
CA PRO A 82 -7.67 -1.60 -14.02
C PRO A 82 -6.12 -1.53 -13.96
N VAL A 83 -5.56 -1.78 -12.79
CA VAL A 83 -4.12 -1.73 -12.51
C VAL A 83 -3.67 -3.00 -11.82
N SER A 84 -2.38 -3.29 -11.88
CA SER A 84 -1.75 -4.38 -11.13
C SER A 84 -1.10 -3.87 -9.85
N PHE A 85 -0.85 -4.77 -8.93
CA PHE A 85 -0.22 -4.47 -7.65
C PHE A 85 1.05 -5.30 -7.46
N ALA A 86 1.97 -4.77 -6.65
CA ALA A 86 3.02 -5.58 -6.05
C ALA A 86 3.15 -5.24 -4.57
N VAL A 87 3.49 -6.25 -3.78
CA VAL A 87 3.71 -6.11 -2.34
C VAL A 87 5.03 -6.78 -2.00
N ILE A 88 5.99 -5.96 -1.59
CA ILE A 88 7.31 -6.41 -1.18
C ILE A 88 7.39 -6.24 0.32
N SER A 89 7.63 -7.32 1.06
CA SER A 89 7.69 -7.26 2.51
C SER A 89 8.79 -8.12 3.09
N CYS A 90 9.29 -7.74 4.26
CA CYS A 90 10.24 -8.53 5.03
C CYS A 90 9.91 -8.47 6.52
N ARG A 91 10.28 -9.53 7.27
CA ARG A 91 10.14 -9.55 8.73
C ARG A 91 11.10 -8.55 9.36
N LYS A 92 10.62 -7.88 10.41
CA LYS A 92 11.38 -6.96 11.24
C LYS A 92 12.04 -7.75 12.39
N GLU A 93 13.12 -8.45 12.06
CA GLU A 93 13.87 -9.24 13.04
C GLU A 93 14.93 -8.44 13.79
N SER A 94 15.23 -7.23 13.32
CA SER A 94 16.19 -6.30 13.91
C SER A 94 15.61 -4.90 13.99
N ALA A 95 15.98 -4.17 15.05
CA ALA A 95 15.72 -2.72 15.12
C ALA A 95 16.71 -1.92 14.28
N ASP A 96 17.77 -2.55 13.77
CA ASP A 96 18.76 -1.92 12.92
C ASP A 96 18.16 -1.61 11.54
N ARG A 97 18.09 -0.33 11.24
CA ARG A 97 17.53 0.20 10.01
C ARG A 97 18.31 -0.22 8.78
N VAL A 98 19.64 -0.28 8.87
CA VAL A 98 20.50 -0.68 7.75
C VAL A 98 20.21 -2.12 7.35
N VAL A 99 20.06 -3.02 8.31
CA VAL A 99 19.71 -4.42 8.09
C VAL A 99 18.35 -4.53 7.42
N LEU A 100 17.35 -3.74 7.88
CA LEU A 100 16.01 -3.74 7.30
C LEU A 100 16.00 -3.22 5.86
N LEU A 101 16.70 -2.12 5.60
CA LEU A 101 16.81 -1.56 4.25
C LEU A 101 17.52 -2.53 3.30
N SER A 102 18.63 -3.15 3.72
CA SER A 102 19.32 -4.17 2.92
C SER A 102 18.44 -5.38 2.58
N ARG A 103 17.60 -5.83 3.52
CA ARG A 103 16.63 -6.90 3.26
C ARG A 103 15.54 -6.47 2.28
N MET A 104 15.05 -5.24 2.42
CA MET A 104 14.05 -4.70 1.51
C MET A 104 14.62 -4.55 0.11
N THR A 105 15.85 -4.03 -0.04
CA THR A 105 16.55 -3.93 -1.33
C THR A 105 16.65 -5.29 -2.00
N ARG A 106 17.08 -6.33 -1.28
CA ARG A 106 17.17 -7.69 -1.83
C ARG A 106 15.79 -8.22 -2.29
N ARG A 107 14.74 -7.98 -1.53
CA ARG A 107 13.38 -8.39 -1.90
C ARG A 107 12.87 -7.63 -3.12
N LEU A 108 13.12 -6.31 -3.17
CA LEU A 108 12.77 -5.48 -4.32
C LEU A 108 13.53 -5.95 -5.57
N ASN A 109 14.84 -6.21 -5.45
CA ASN A 109 15.64 -6.72 -6.55
C ASN A 109 15.13 -8.09 -7.06
N SER A 110 14.82 -9.03 -6.16
CA SER A 110 14.27 -10.32 -6.56
C SER A 110 12.95 -10.15 -7.32
N TRP A 111 12.06 -9.29 -6.84
CA TRP A 111 10.80 -8.99 -7.51
C TRP A 111 11.04 -8.33 -8.89
N ALA A 112 11.95 -7.35 -8.97
CA ALA A 112 12.24 -6.66 -10.22
C ALA A 112 12.88 -7.60 -11.27
N VAL A 113 13.73 -8.54 -10.86
CA VAL A 113 14.28 -9.57 -11.73
C VAL A 113 13.20 -10.53 -12.23
N GLU A 114 12.31 -10.98 -11.35
CA GLU A 114 11.18 -11.84 -11.72
C GLU A 114 10.24 -11.19 -12.75
N HIS A 115 10.10 -9.85 -12.70
CA HIS A 115 9.24 -9.08 -13.59
C HIS A 115 10.01 -8.23 -14.61
N LEU A 116 11.28 -8.62 -14.91
CA LEU A 116 12.17 -7.81 -15.73
C LEU A 116 11.64 -7.53 -17.14
N GLU A 117 11.08 -8.55 -17.78
CA GLU A 117 10.49 -8.41 -19.12
C GLU A 117 9.33 -7.41 -19.13
N TYR A 118 8.46 -7.48 -18.12
CA TYR A 118 7.37 -6.53 -17.95
C TYR A 118 7.89 -5.11 -17.74
N LEU A 119 8.86 -4.92 -16.86
CA LEU A 119 9.43 -3.60 -16.58
C LEU A 119 10.18 -3.02 -17.78
N LYS A 120 10.89 -3.85 -18.55
CA LYS A 120 11.61 -3.44 -19.78
C LYS A 120 10.72 -3.30 -21.02
N SER A 121 9.45 -3.67 -20.94
CA SER A 121 8.51 -3.38 -22.02
C SER A 121 8.15 -1.90 -22.13
N TYR A 122 8.58 -1.08 -21.17
CA TYR A 122 8.42 0.38 -21.13
C TYR A 122 9.78 1.06 -21.23
N ASP A 123 9.84 2.19 -21.95
CA ASP A 123 11.09 2.99 -22.12
C ASP A 123 11.55 3.62 -20.82
N GLU A 124 10.61 4.02 -19.95
CA GLU A 124 10.88 4.66 -18.67
C GLU A 124 9.82 4.26 -17.63
N VAL A 125 10.23 4.13 -16.37
CA VAL A 125 9.35 3.93 -15.22
C VAL A 125 9.25 5.21 -14.40
N GLU A 126 8.09 5.85 -14.37
CA GLU A 126 7.82 6.98 -13.48
C GLU A 126 7.46 6.48 -12.08
N PHE A 127 8.24 6.87 -11.09
CA PHE A 127 8.04 6.45 -9.72
C PHE A 127 7.49 7.57 -8.84
N TYR A 128 6.24 7.45 -8.45
CA TYR A 128 5.55 8.39 -7.56
C TYR A 128 5.67 7.93 -6.10
N TYR A 129 6.14 8.80 -5.21
CA TYR A 129 6.30 8.47 -3.80
C TYR A 129 5.90 9.63 -2.88
N ASP A 130 5.54 9.29 -1.63
CA ASP A 130 5.17 10.30 -0.64
C ASP A 130 6.39 11.03 -0.07
N TYR A 131 6.22 12.32 0.22
CA TYR A 131 7.28 13.21 0.73
C TYR A 131 8.01 12.67 1.96
N GLY A 132 7.35 11.90 2.80
CA GLY A 132 7.92 11.30 4.03
C GLY A 132 8.89 10.14 3.79
N GLN A 133 9.16 9.76 2.54
CA GLN A 133 9.83 8.49 2.20
C GLN A 133 11.10 8.67 1.36
N ALA A 134 11.83 9.74 1.61
CA ALA A 134 13.06 10.07 0.87
C ALA A 134 14.11 8.94 0.81
N GLU A 135 14.05 7.98 1.74
CA GLU A 135 15.01 6.86 1.84
C GLU A 135 14.78 5.75 0.83
N ILE A 136 13.58 5.73 0.24
CA ILE A 136 13.21 4.68 -0.72
C ILE A 136 13.72 4.99 -2.10
N ALA A 137 13.76 6.27 -2.46
CA ALA A 137 14.22 6.68 -3.77
C ALA A 137 15.63 6.14 -4.09
N PRO A 138 16.64 6.24 -3.20
CA PRO A 138 17.95 5.64 -3.45
C PRO A 138 17.88 4.12 -3.67
N LEU A 139 17.11 3.38 -2.86
CA LEU A 139 17.00 1.92 -3.01
C LEU A 139 16.41 1.51 -4.36
N ILE A 140 15.44 2.28 -4.85
CA ILE A 140 14.83 2.02 -6.15
C ILE A 140 15.80 2.38 -7.26
N VAL A 141 16.51 3.52 -7.16
CA VAL A 141 17.55 3.89 -8.13
C VAL A 141 18.57 2.77 -8.26
N ASP A 142 19.13 2.31 -7.15
CA ASP A 142 20.16 1.29 -7.16
C ASP A 142 19.67 0.00 -7.84
N VAL A 143 18.50 -0.52 -7.39
CA VAL A 143 17.95 -1.77 -7.94
C VAL A 143 17.60 -1.66 -9.43
N PHE A 144 16.94 -0.58 -9.84
CA PHE A 144 16.45 -0.45 -11.21
C PHE A 144 17.56 -0.06 -12.18
N SER A 145 18.54 0.76 -11.76
CA SER A 145 19.71 1.11 -12.56
C SER A 145 20.57 -0.10 -12.83
N ASP A 146 20.82 -0.96 -11.83
CA ASP A 146 21.57 -2.21 -11.99
C ASP A 146 20.92 -3.17 -13.00
N LEU A 147 19.60 -3.08 -13.16
CA LEU A 147 18.82 -3.86 -14.14
C LEU A 147 18.70 -3.17 -15.50
N GLY A 148 19.26 -1.97 -15.66
CA GLY A 148 19.21 -1.18 -16.90
C GLY A 148 17.81 -0.61 -17.17
N ILE A 149 17.02 -0.32 -16.12
CA ILE A 149 15.70 0.29 -16.21
C ILE A 149 15.83 1.78 -15.88
N GLN A 150 15.36 2.64 -16.80
CA GLN A 150 15.32 4.08 -16.54
C GLN A 150 14.19 4.42 -15.58
N VAL A 151 14.52 5.19 -14.53
CA VAL A 151 13.53 5.60 -13.51
C VAL A 151 13.51 7.11 -13.36
N ARG A 152 12.33 7.70 -13.43
CA ARG A 152 12.08 9.10 -13.11
C ARG A 152 11.26 9.23 -11.83
N PHE A 153 11.74 10.04 -10.89
CA PHE A 153 11.10 10.22 -9.59
C PHE A 153 10.23 11.46 -9.55
N MET A 154 8.99 11.27 -9.09
CA MET A 154 7.98 12.30 -8.94
C MET A 154 7.48 12.34 -7.49
N LYS A 155 7.76 13.41 -6.77
CA LYS A 155 7.26 13.60 -5.41
C LYS A 155 5.79 14.03 -5.43
N ARG A 156 4.95 13.36 -4.65
CA ARG A 156 3.56 13.75 -4.42
C ARG A 156 3.18 13.51 -2.97
N ARG A 157 2.24 14.30 -2.45
CA ARG A 157 1.64 14.00 -1.14
C ARG A 157 0.62 12.88 -1.30
N GLN A 158 0.58 11.96 -0.33
CA GLN A 158 -0.43 10.88 -0.30
C GLN A 158 -1.85 11.42 -0.38
N GLN A 159 -2.11 12.57 0.25
CA GLN A 159 -3.41 13.25 0.23
C GLN A 159 -3.84 13.70 -1.18
N GLU A 160 -2.89 13.98 -2.05
CA GLU A 160 -3.11 14.46 -3.42
C GLU A 160 -3.31 13.32 -4.43
N SER A 161 -2.99 12.08 -4.05
CA SER A 161 -3.05 10.92 -4.94
C SER A 161 -3.79 9.75 -4.32
N THR A 162 -4.92 9.39 -4.92
CA THR A 162 -5.68 8.20 -4.50
C THR A 162 -4.88 6.90 -4.72
N LEU A 163 -4.01 6.86 -5.72
CA LEU A 163 -3.14 5.70 -5.97
C LEU A 163 -2.09 5.51 -4.85
N LEU A 164 -1.56 6.61 -4.27
CA LEU A 164 -0.69 6.51 -3.10
C LEU A 164 -1.44 6.03 -1.85
N GLN A 165 -2.73 6.37 -1.72
CA GLN A 165 -3.57 5.80 -0.68
C GLN A 165 -3.80 4.28 -0.89
N VAL A 166 -3.93 3.83 -2.14
CA VAL A 166 -3.97 2.39 -2.46
C VAL A 166 -2.65 1.72 -2.12
N ALA A 167 -1.50 2.35 -2.40
CA ALA A 167 -0.19 1.81 -2.01
C ALA A 167 -0.08 1.65 -0.47
N ASP A 168 -0.64 2.58 0.31
CA ASP A 168 -0.76 2.44 1.78
C ASP A 168 -1.66 1.26 2.17
N LEU A 169 -2.79 1.07 1.47
CA LEU A 169 -3.66 -0.09 1.66
C LEU A 169 -2.91 -1.41 1.39
N LEU A 170 -2.02 -1.45 0.39
CA LEU A 170 -1.22 -2.64 0.11
C LEU A 170 -0.21 -2.95 1.23
N CYS A 171 0.34 -1.93 1.88
CA CYS A 171 1.18 -2.12 3.07
C CYS A 171 0.37 -2.70 4.24
N GLU A 172 -0.84 -2.19 4.48
CA GLU A 172 -1.75 -2.74 5.49
C GLU A 172 -2.19 -4.16 5.12
N TYR A 173 -2.48 -4.43 3.84
CA TYR A 173 -2.74 -5.79 3.34
C TYR A 173 -1.61 -6.77 3.70
N ALA A 174 -0.34 -6.37 3.48
CA ALA A 174 0.80 -7.22 3.82
C ALA A 174 0.82 -7.58 5.31
N LEU A 175 0.56 -6.60 6.18
CA LEU A 175 0.48 -6.81 7.63
C LEU A 175 -0.68 -7.73 8.00
N LEU A 176 -1.86 -7.50 7.44
CA LEU A 176 -3.04 -8.31 7.71
C LEU A 176 -2.88 -9.75 7.18
N GLN A 177 -2.27 -9.94 6.01
CA GLN A 177 -1.95 -11.25 5.48
C GLN A 177 -0.97 -11.99 6.40
N PHE A 178 0.12 -11.32 6.82
CA PHE A 178 1.07 -11.89 7.77
C PHE A 178 0.39 -12.31 9.08
N LYS A 179 -0.46 -11.45 9.66
CA LYS A 179 -1.20 -11.73 10.88
C LYS A 179 -2.22 -12.85 10.69
N TYR A 180 -2.86 -12.90 9.52
CA TYR A 180 -3.79 -13.98 9.17
C TYR A 180 -3.08 -15.34 9.19
N ASP A 181 -1.90 -15.42 8.57
CA ASP A 181 -1.12 -16.66 8.48
C ASP A 181 -0.57 -17.11 9.85
N GLN A 182 -0.28 -16.15 10.74
CA GLN A 182 0.20 -16.43 12.11
C GLN A 182 -0.94 -16.58 13.13
N GLY A 183 -2.17 -16.24 12.79
CA GLY A 183 -3.31 -16.29 13.70
C GLY A 183 -3.28 -15.26 14.84
N ASN A 184 -2.52 -14.15 14.71
CA ASN A 184 -2.24 -13.20 15.81
C ASN A 184 -2.82 -11.79 15.58
N PHE A 185 -4.11 -11.71 15.28
CA PHE A 185 -4.83 -10.44 15.25
C PHE A 185 -4.93 -9.82 16.65
N THR A 186 -4.84 -8.50 16.70
CA THR A 186 -5.17 -7.76 17.92
C THR A 186 -6.68 -7.65 18.10
N HIS A 187 -7.15 -7.44 19.34
CA HIS A 187 -8.58 -7.18 19.60
C HIS A 187 -9.12 -5.98 18.80
N GLY A 188 -8.30 -4.94 18.57
CA GLY A 188 -8.69 -3.80 17.75
C GLY A 188 -8.93 -4.18 16.29
N GLU A 189 -8.07 -5.00 15.71
CA GLU A 189 -8.23 -5.50 14.33
C GLU A 189 -9.42 -6.46 14.22
N GLU A 190 -9.59 -7.36 15.17
CA GLU A 190 -10.76 -8.24 15.21
C GLU A 190 -12.07 -7.44 15.34
N ALA A 191 -12.09 -6.41 16.17
CA ALA A 191 -13.24 -5.50 16.28
C ALA A 191 -13.46 -4.68 15.00
N PHE A 192 -12.40 -4.32 14.29
CA PHE A 192 -12.49 -3.55 13.05
C PHE A 192 -12.94 -4.40 11.85
N PHE A 193 -12.34 -5.56 11.64
CA PHE A 193 -12.58 -6.40 10.47
C PHE A 193 -13.65 -7.48 10.68
N GLY A 194 -13.96 -7.80 11.94
CA GLY A 194 -14.89 -8.88 12.30
C GLY A 194 -14.25 -10.27 12.10
N LEU A 195 -15.04 -11.21 11.62
CA LEU A 195 -14.57 -12.59 11.43
C LEU A 195 -13.42 -12.70 10.43
N ARG A 196 -12.37 -13.45 10.78
CA ARG A 196 -11.18 -13.69 9.92
C ARG A 196 -11.54 -14.22 8.53
N GLY A 197 -12.55 -15.08 8.43
CA GLY A 197 -13.04 -15.60 7.15
C GLY A 197 -13.61 -14.49 6.25
N LYS A 198 -14.28 -13.50 6.85
CA LYS A 198 -14.79 -12.32 6.13
C LYS A 198 -13.64 -11.45 5.64
N LEU A 199 -12.66 -11.13 6.48
CA LEU A 199 -11.46 -10.40 6.07
C LEU A 199 -10.75 -11.09 4.89
N LYS A 200 -10.57 -12.42 4.97
CA LYS A 200 -9.96 -13.19 3.88
C LYS A 200 -10.74 -13.03 2.58
N LYS A 201 -12.05 -13.25 2.63
CA LYS A 201 -12.93 -13.19 1.45
C LYS A 201 -13.02 -11.79 0.86
N ASP A 202 -13.18 -10.77 1.71
CA ASP A 202 -13.57 -9.42 1.30
C ASP A 202 -12.35 -8.52 1.02
N LEU A 203 -11.16 -8.84 1.55
CA LEU A 203 -9.94 -8.05 1.35
C LEU A 203 -8.78 -8.86 0.77
N LEU A 204 -8.35 -9.94 1.48
CA LEU A 204 -7.09 -10.61 1.14
C LEU A 204 -7.15 -11.28 -0.22
N VAL A 205 -8.22 -12.02 -0.51
CA VAL A 205 -8.39 -12.69 -1.80
C VAL A 205 -8.54 -11.71 -2.97
N PRO A 206 -9.37 -10.65 -2.89
CA PRO A 206 -9.48 -9.65 -3.95
C PRO A 206 -8.16 -8.94 -4.28
N ILE A 207 -7.38 -8.53 -3.28
CA ILE A 207 -6.06 -7.91 -3.52
C ILE A 207 -5.10 -8.92 -4.15
N LYS A 208 -5.04 -10.15 -3.60
CA LYS A 208 -4.15 -11.20 -4.12
C LYS A 208 -4.35 -11.47 -5.61
N LYS A 209 -5.58 -11.39 -6.11
CA LYS A 209 -5.89 -11.59 -7.55
C LYS A 209 -5.33 -10.51 -8.47
N LYS A 210 -4.88 -9.39 -7.92
CA LYS A 210 -4.32 -8.25 -8.65
C LYS A 210 -2.80 -8.12 -8.47
N LEU A 211 -2.20 -8.98 -7.66
CA LEU A 211 -0.74 -9.03 -7.54
C LEU A 211 -0.15 -9.65 -8.81
N LEU A 212 0.92 -9.01 -9.29
CA LEU A 212 1.82 -9.56 -10.29
C LEU A 212 2.65 -10.68 -9.67
#